data_85dfc769af7a88972f0b3213c09a564a
#
_entry.id   85dfc769af7a88972f0b3213c09a564a
#
_cell.length_a   1.000
_cell.length_b   1.000
_cell.length_c   1.000
_cell.angle_alpha   90.00
_cell.angle_beta   90.00
_cell.angle_gamma   90.00
#
_symmetry.space_group_name_H-M   'P 1'
#
loop_
_entity.id
_entity.type
_entity.pdbx_description
1 polymer ?
#
loop_
_entity_poly.entity_id
_entity_poly.type
_entity_poly.pdbx_seq_one_letter_code
_entity_poly.pdbx_strand_id
1 'polypeptide(L)'
;MKQLLIPVFTLLLVFLCTGTFAQEKVKIKDDKTKMKDDDGKMKAKGMDNMAYPYKAGYSSEFKMGNPANAKMILELWKDWDDNAFDRHNYMADTLVMYLPDGNVIKGKDSCLAGAKRYRGSMSSATSSLDAWIPLKSVDRNENWVAVWGTETDTYADGKTEKRELHEIWRINKDGKVDFMKQYFSKPVAEQ
;
A
#
# COMPACT_ATOMS: atom_id res chain seq x y z
N MET A 1 48.82 -5.62 -49.56
CA MET A 1 47.92 -6.55 -48.84
C MET A 1 46.51 -6.03 -49.00
N LYS A 2 45.68 -6.74 -49.77
CA LYS A 2 44.28 -6.35 -50.08
C LYS A 2 43.35 -6.87 -48.99
N GLN A 3 42.64 -5.97 -48.31
CA GLN A 3 41.57 -6.35 -47.39
C GLN A 3 40.28 -6.58 -48.18
N LEU A 4 39.71 -7.75 -47.99
CA LEU A 4 38.47 -8.21 -48.61
C LEU A 4 37.31 -7.78 -47.71
N LEU A 5 36.45 -6.86 -48.16
CA LEU A 5 35.20 -6.47 -47.53
C LEU A 5 34.09 -7.45 -47.94
N ILE A 6 33.54 -8.15 -46.98
CA ILE A 6 32.35 -9.00 -47.16
C ILE A 6 31.14 -8.19 -46.66
N PRO A 7 30.10 -7.96 -47.48
CA PRO A 7 28.87 -7.35 -47.03
C PRO A 7 27.98 -8.39 -46.37
N VAL A 8 27.65 -8.19 -45.10
CA VAL A 8 26.63 -8.97 -44.40
C VAL A 8 25.25 -8.45 -44.81
N PHE A 9 24.54 -9.24 -45.56
CA PHE A 9 23.14 -9.00 -45.91
C PHE A 9 22.26 -9.43 -44.72
N THR A 10 21.75 -8.47 -43.93
CA THR A 10 20.82 -8.73 -42.84
C THR A 10 19.40 -8.76 -43.44
N LEU A 11 18.86 -9.95 -43.58
CA LEU A 11 17.48 -10.17 -44.01
C LEU A 11 16.52 -9.83 -42.84
N LEU A 12 15.84 -8.69 -42.92
CA LEU A 12 14.83 -8.25 -41.95
C LEU A 12 13.49 -8.93 -42.28
N LEU A 13 13.17 -9.99 -41.58
CA LEU A 13 11.86 -10.66 -41.67
C LEU A 13 10.86 -9.88 -40.81
N VAL A 14 10.02 -9.06 -41.43
CA VAL A 14 8.88 -8.40 -40.80
C VAL A 14 7.73 -9.39 -40.73
N PHE A 15 7.48 -9.93 -39.56
CA PHE A 15 6.25 -10.71 -39.28
C PHE A 15 5.10 -9.72 -38.97
N LEU A 16 4.25 -9.47 -39.97
CA LEU A 16 2.98 -8.79 -39.79
C LEU A 16 1.98 -9.80 -39.20
N CYS A 17 1.89 -9.87 -37.87
CA CYS A 17 0.77 -10.51 -37.22
C CYS A 17 -0.42 -9.56 -37.18
N THR A 18 -1.30 -9.60 -38.16
CA THR A 18 -2.64 -9.01 -38.09
C THR A 18 -3.51 -9.91 -37.23
N GLY A 19 -3.45 -9.75 -35.90
CA GLY A 19 -4.40 -10.33 -34.97
C GLY A 19 -5.67 -9.51 -34.98
N THR A 20 -6.72 -9.99 -35.67
CA THR A 20 -8.08 -9.50 -35.54
C THR A 20 -8.59 -9.93 -34.16
N PHE A 21 -8.59 -8.99 -33.20
CA PHE A 21 -9.31 -9.18 -31.95
C PHE A 21 -10.82 -9.10 -32.24
N ALA A 22 -11.48 -10.26 -32.30
CA ALA A 22 -12.91 -10.32 -32.23
C ALA A 22 -13.36 -9.86 -30.85
N GLN A 23 -13.95 -8.67 -30.75
CA GLN A 23 -14.67 -8.24 -29.56
C GLN A 23 -15.92 -9.09 -29.40
N GLU A 24 -15.85 -10.07 -28.53
CA GLU A 24 -17.01 -10.81 -28.06
C GLU A 24 -17.83 -9.85 -27.17
N LYS A 25 -18.98 -9.41 -27.72
CA LYS A 25 -19.97 -8.62 -26.98
C LYS A 25 -20.59 -9.49 -25.91
N VAL A 26 -20.08 -9.41 -24.69
CA VAL A 26 -20.78 -9.97 -23.53
C VAL A 26 -22.09 -9.21 -23.37
N LYS A 27 -23.21 -9.87 -23.71
CA LYS A 27 -24.56 -9.38 -23.39
C LYS A 27 -24.76 -9.49 -21.88
N ILE A 28 -24.58 -8.39 -21.17
CA ILE A 28 -25.04 -8.25 -19.80
C ILE A 28 -26.57 -8.23 -19.88
N LYS A 29 -27.21 -9.30 -19.43
CA LYS A 29 -28.66 -9.31 -19.19
C LYS A 29 -28.89 -8.45 -17.95
N ASP A 30 -29.51 -7.28 -18.12
CA ASP A 30 -30.09 -6.49 -17.04
C ASP A 30 -31.17 -7.30 -16.33
N ASP A 31 -30.77 -7.98 -15.27
CA ASP A 31 -31.71 -8.57 -14.31
C ASP A 31 -32.04 -7.46 -13.28
N LYS A 32 -33.16 -6.76 -13.60
CA LYS A 32 -33.72 -5.75 -12.67
C LYS A 32 -34.33 -6.47 -11.48
N THR A 33 -33.48 -6.88 -10.55
CA THR A 33 -33.92 -7.30 -9.22
C THR A 33 -34.21 -6.04 -8.40
N LYS A 34 -35.49 -5.80 -8.13
CA LYS A 34 -35.99 -4.74 -7.24
C LYS A 34 -35.26 -4.83 -5.91
N MET A 35 -34.36 -3.91 -5.63
CA MET A 35 -33.87 -3.68 -4.28
C MET A 35 -35.03 -3.17 -3.43
N LYS A 36 -35.51 -3.98 -2.49
CA LYS A 36 -36.26 -3.53 -1.35
C LYS A 36 -35.23 -3.12 -0.30
N ASP A 37 -35.33 -1.88 0.14
CA ASP A 37 -34.64 -1.37 1.32
C ASP A 37 -35.12 -2.16 2.52
N ASP A 38 -34.27 -3.03 3.05
CA ASP A 38 -34.43 -3.65 4.34
C ASP A 38 -33.03 -3.80 4.96
N ASP A 39 -32.90 -3.27 6.17
CA ASP A 39 -31.73 -3.20 7.07
C ASP A 39 -30.49 -4.03 6.67
N GLY A 40 -29.52 -3.36 6.12
CA GLY A 40 -28.07 -3.45 6.34
C GLY A 40 -27.37 -4.82 6.50
N LYS A 41 -27.94 -5.95 6.08
CA LYS A 41 -27.28 -7.25 6.03
C LYS A 41 -27.17 -7.76 4.61
N MET A 42 -26.26 -7.20 3.81
CA MET A 42 -25.71 -7.95 2.67
C MET A 42 -24.92 -9.15 3.23
N LYS A 43 -25.60 -10.26 3.45
CA LYS A 43 -24.92 -11.55 3.44
C LYS A 43 -24.44 -11.77 2.01
N ALA A 44 -23.16 -11.72 1.79
CA ALA A 44 -22.52 -12.17 0.56
C ALA A 44 -22.84 -13.67 0.40
N LYS A 45 -23.93 -13.96 -0.32
CA LYS A 45 -24.41 -15.31 -0.61
C LYS A 45 -23.44 -15.89 -1.63
N GLY A 46 -22.39 -16.58 -1.18
CA GLY A 46 -21.41 -17.22 -2.05
C GLY A 46 -20.01 -17.43 -1.44
N MET A 47 -19.66 -16.84 -0.31
CA MET A 47 -18.33 -17.05 0.29
C MET A 47 -18.29 -18.14 1.37
N ASP A 48 -19.44 -18.62 1.83
CA ASP A 48 -19.53 -19.53 2.98
C ASP A 48 -19.01 -20.98 2.73
N ASN A 49 -18.62 -21.31 1.47
CA ASN A 49 -18.15 -22.67 1.11
C ASN A 49 -16.84 -22.68 0.32
N MET A 50 -16.07 -21.61 0.29
CA MET A 50 -14.78 -21.63 -0.38
C MET A 50 -13.73 -22.27 0.54
N ALA A 51 -13.23 -23.45 0.15
CA ALA A 51 -12.14 -24.11 0.84
C ALA A 51 -10.81 -23.43 0.46
N TYR A 52 -10.21 -22.72 1.39
CA TYR A 52 -8.87 -22.16 1.21
C TYR A 52 -7.80 -23.23 1.53
N PRO A 53 -6.68 -23.27 0.77
CA PRO A 53 -5.61 -24.24 1.00
C PRO A 53 -4.82 -23.96 2.30
N TYR A 54 -4.99 -22.76 2.88
CA TYR A 54 -4.33 -22.36 4.12
C TYR A 54 -5.33 -21.75 5.11
N LYS A 55 -5.04 -21.92 6.39
CA LYS A 55 -5.74 -21.22 7.47
C LYS A 55 -4.95 -19.99 7.88
N ALA A 56 -5.60 -18.83 7.95
CA ALA A 56 -4.97 -17.61 8.44
C ALA A 56 -4.58 -17.75 9.92
N GLY A 57 -3.35 -17.37 10.25
CA GLY A 57 -2.86 -17.37 11.63
C GLY A 57 -3.37 -16.20 12.46
N TYR A 58 -3.87 -15.15 11.82
CA TYR A 58 -4.37 -13.95 12.51
C TYR A 58 -5.84 -13.67 12.20
N SER A 59 -6.17 -13.23 11.00
CA SER A 59 -7.54 -12.89 10.58
C SER A 59 -7.74 -13.26 9.11
N SER A 60 -8.90 -13.80 8.78
CA SER A 60 -9.26 -14.19 7.41
C SER A 60 -10.53 -13.53 6.91
N GLU A 61 -11.25 -12.83 7.78
CA GLU A 61 -12.52 -12.19 7.44
C GLU A 61 -12.42 -10.68 7.61
N PHE A 62 -12.47 -9.98 6.48
CA PHE A 62 -12.42 -8.53 6.43
C PHE A 62 -13.60 -7.95 5.66
N LYS A 63 -14.04 -6.78 6.07
CA LYS A 63 -14.95 -5.90 5.33
C LYS A 63 -14.38 -4.50 5.24
N MET A 64 -14.98 -3.64 4.42
CA MET A 64 -14.60 -2.22 4.37
C MET A 64 -14.71 -1.59 5.74
N GLY A 65 -13.66 -0.89 6.15
CA GLY A 65 -13.56 -0.17 7.41
C GLY A 65 -14.09 1.27 7.29
N ASN A 66 -13.97 2.02 8.40
CA ASN A 66 -14.34 3.43 8.45
C ASN A 66 -13.36 4.28 7.60
N PRO A 67 -13.82 5.06 6.60
CA PRO A 67 -12.97 5.96 5.81
C PRO A 67 -12.20 7.00 6.65
N ALA A 68 -12.73 7.39 7.81
CA ALA A 68 -12.04 8.33 8.72
C ALA A 68 -10.69 7.76 9.21
N ASN A 69 -10.57 6.43 9.34
CA ASN A 69 -9.32 5.80 9.70
C ASN A 69 -8.27 5.96 8.58
N ALA A 70 -8.68 5.80 7.32
CA ALA A 70 -7.77 6.06 6.18
C ALA A 70 -7.32 7.52 6.17
N LYS A 71 -8.26 8.48 6.31
CA LYS A 71 -7.94 9.90 6.39
C LYS A 71 -6.87 10.19 7.46
N MET A 72 -7.04 9.65 8.67
CA MET A 72 -6.09 9.80 9.77
C MET A 72 -4.68 9.29 9.40
N ILE A 73 -4.57 8.13 8.75
CA ILE A 73 -3.26 7.60 8.34
C ILE A 73 -2.64 8.44 7.22
N LEU A 74 -3.42 8.94 6.27
CA LEU A 74 -2.93 9.82 5.21
C LEU A 74 -2.46 11.18 5.78
N GLU A 75 -3.08 11.66 6.83
CA GLU A 75 -2.60 12.85 7.57
C GLU A 75 -1.25 12.59 8.24
N LEU A 76 -1.01 11.39 8.79
CA LEU A 76 0.30 11.01 9.33
C LEU A 76 1.38 10.91 8.24
N TRP A 77 1.04 10.42 7.04
CA TRP A 77 1.94 10.46 5.89
C TRP A 77 2.30 11.89 5.50
N LYS A 78 1.30 12.78 5.52
CA LYS A 78 1.54 14.22 5.26
C LYS A 78 2.39 14.88 6.34
N ASP A 79 2.21 14.51 7.60
CA ASP A 79 3.04 14.97 8.71
C ASP A 79 4.51 14.53 8.55
N TRP A 80 4.74 13.34 8.00
CA TRP A 80 6.06 12.86 7.62
C TRP A 80 6.69 13.75 6.53
N ASP A 81 5.98 13.97 5.41
CA ASP A 81 6.46 14.82 4.31
C ASP A 81 6.81 16.22 4.81
N ASP A 82 5.95 16.80 5.63
CA ASP A 82 6.09 18.16 6.16
C ASP A 82 7.07 18.26 7.35
N ASN A 83 7.61 17.13 7.83
CA ASN A 83 8.41 17.07 9.08
C ASN A 83 7.67 17.68 10.28
N ALA A 84 6.38 17.39 10.42
CA ALA A 84 5.45 18.04 11.35
C ALA A 84 4.78 17.04 12.32
N PHE A 85 5.56 16.20 12.98
CA PHE A 85 5.11 15.08 13.82
C PHE A 85 4.23 15.47 15.02
N ASP A 86 4.24 16.71 15.42
CA ASP A 86 3.44 17.22 16.54
C ASP A 86 2.08 17.81 16.09
N ARG A 87 1.78 17.79 14.77
CA ARG A 87 0.54 18.33 14.21
C ARG A 87 -0.68 17.54 14.68
N HIS A 88 -0.56 16.21 14.73
CA HIS A 88 -1.65 15.33 15.10
C HIS A 88 -1.28 14.40 16.26
N ASN A 89 -2.20 14.24 17.21
CA ASN A 89 -2.05 13.31 18.33
C ASN A 89 -2.82 12.02 18.07
N TYR A 90 -2.46 11.30 17.01
CA TYR A 90 -3.16 10.08 16.59
C TYR A 90 -2.55 8.79 17.15
N MET A 91 -1.36 8.84 17.74
CA MET A 91 -0.67 7.65 18.23
C MET A 91 -1.04 7.33 19.68
N ALA A 92 -1.24 6.04 19.97
CA ALA A 92 -1.45 5.52 21.31
C ALA A 92 -0.11 5.39 22.05
N ASP A 93 -0.13 5.52 23.38
CA ASP A 93 1.08 5.33 24.20
C ASP A 93 1.64 3.90 24.09
N THR A 94 0.79 2.94 23.75
CA THR A 94 1.14 1.52 23.51
C THR A 94 1.60 1.22 22.09
N LEU A 95 1.87 2.22 21.25
CA LEU A 95 2.29 2.05 19.84
C LEU A 95 3.48 1.10 19.72
N VAL A 96 3.39 0.16 18.77
CA VAL A 96 4.48 -0.70 18.36
C VAL A 96 4.70 -0.54 16.86
N MET A 97 5.92 -0.23 16.46
CA MET A 97 6.33 -0.09 15.06
C MET A 97 7.31 -1.20 14.69
N TYR A 98 7.01 -1.90 13.60
CA TYR A 98 7.90 -2.88 12.96
C TYR A 98 8.48 -2.25 11.69
N LEU A 99 9.79 -2.06 11.69
CA LEU A 99 10.49 -1.41 10.60
C LEU A 99 11.03 -2.43 9.58
N PRO A 100 11.29 -2.02 8.33
CA PRO A 100 11.73 -2.92 7.27
C PRO A 100 13.11 -3.57 7.52
N ASP A 101 13.94 -2.95 8.33
CA ASP A 101 15.25 -3.46 8.75
C ASP A 101 15.18 -4.55 9.84
N GLY A 102 13.96 -4.91 10.29
CA GLY A 102 13.69 -5.87 11.34
C GLY A 102 13.66 -5.26 12.74
N ASN A 103 13.94 -3.98 12.91
CA ASN A 103 13.83 -3.31 14.19
C ASN A 103 12.38 -3.18 14.66
N VAL A 104 12.17 -3.30 15.97
CA VAL A 104 10.87 -3.11 16.61
C VAL A 104 10.99 -2.02 17.67
N ILE A 105 10.24 -0.94 17.50
CA ILE A 105 10.21 0.18 18.44
C ILE A 105 8.88 0.13 19.20
N LYS A 106 8.92 0.32 20.52
CA LYS A 106 7.74 0.27 21.39
C LYS A 106 7.58 1.56 22.18
N GLY A 107 6.34 2.01 22.32
CA GLY A 107 5.96 3.23 23.02
C GLY A 107 5.97 4.45 22.09
N LYS A 108 4.93 5.28 22.21
CA LYS A 108 4.74 6.48 21.38
C LYS A 108 5.98 7.39 21.35
N ASP A 109 6.52 7.72 22.51
CA ASP A 109 7.63 8.68 22.61
C ASP A 109 8.89 8.15 21.91
N SER A 110 9.21 6.86 22.08
CA SER A 110 10.33 6.22 21.40
C SER A 110 10.13 6.16 19.89
N CYS A 111 8.91 5.84 19.43
CA CYS A 111 8.56 5.82 18.00
C CYS A 111 8.68 7.21 17.39
N LEU A 112 8.13 8.24 18.02
CA LEU A 112 8.21 9.62 17.55
C LEU A 112 9.64 10.15 17.57
N ALA A 113 10.42 9.87 18.62
CA ALA A 113 11.82 10.28 18.69
C ALA A 113 12.66 9.62 17.59
N GLY A 114 12.41 8.33 17.29
CA GLY A 114 13.05 7.63 16.19
C GLY A 114 12.70 8.23 14.83
N ALA A 115 11.41 8.45 14.58
CA ALA A 115 10.90 9.05 13.35
C ALA A 115 11.45 10.47 13.13
N LYS A 116 11.40 11.35 14.15
CA LYS A 116 11.94 12.70 14.08
C LYS A 116 13.45 12.72 13.79
N ARG A 117 14.21 11.82 14.43
CA ARG A 117 15.65 11.71 14.17
C ARG A 117 15.94 11.27 12.74
N TYR A 118 15.24 10.25 12.25
CA TYR A 118 15.44 9.73 10.90
C TYR A 118 15.01 10.75 9.85
N ARG A 119 13.82 11.31 9.96
CA ARG A 119 13.33 12.37 9.06
C ARG A 119 14.21 13.63 9.10
N GLY A 120 14.75 13.97 10.27
CA GLY A 120 15.68 15.11 10.47
C GLY A 120 17.04 14.92 9.77
N SER A 121 17.40 13.72 9.33
CA SER A 121 18.59 13.48 8.49
C SER A 121 18.37 13.82 7.01
N MET A 122 17.12 14.10 6.62
CA MET A 122 16.72 14.42 5.26
C MET A 122 16.41 15.91 5.12
N SER A 123 16.81 16.50 4.01
CA SER A 123 16.40 17.87 3.64
C SER A 123 14.95 17.92 3.19
N SER A 124 14.47 16.86 2.51
CA SER A 124 13.05 16.70 2.15
C SER A 124 12.66 15.22 2.08
N ALA A 125 11.38 14.94 2.30
CA ALA A 125 10.72 13.69 1.95
C ALA A 125 9.43 14.05 1.19
N THR A 126 9.11 13.28 0.17
CA THR A 126 7.90 13.49 -0.64
C THR A 126 7.27 12.16 -0.95
N SER A 127 6.00 12.01 -0.58
CA SER A 127 5.22 10.80 -0.83
C SER A 127 4.28 10.96 -2.01
N SER A 128 4.13 9.88 -2.77
CA SER A 128 3.11 9.70 -3.80
C SER A 128 2.33 8.43 -3.48
N LEU A 129 1.01 8.56 -3.33
CA LEU A 129 0.15 7.45 -2.92
C LEU A 129 -0.43 6.74 -4.13
N ASP A 130 -0.27 5.42 -4.18
CA ASP A 130 -0.85 4.57 -5.22
C ASP A 130 -2.24 4.10 -4.82
N ALA A 131 -2.39 3.63 -3.56
CA ALA A 131 -3.68 3.17 -3.05
C ALA A 131 -3.71 3.16 -1.51
N TRP A 132 -4.92 3.19 -0.96
CA TRP A 132 -5.18 2.92 0.45
C TRP A 132 -6.53 2.21 0.61
N ILE A 133 -6.66 1.45 1.67
CA ILE A 133 -7.89 0.75 1.99
C ILE A 133 -8.11 0.68 3.51
N PRO A 134 -9.19 1.25 4.04
CA PRO A 134 -9.61 0.97 5.41
C PRO A 134 -10.28 -0.41 5.48
N LEU A 135 -9.90 -1.20 6.46
CA LEU A 135 -10.37 -2.56 6.68
C LEU A 135 -10.91 -2.74 8.09
N LYS A 136 -11.93 -3.58 8.21
CA LYS A 136 -12.43 -4.07 9.49
C LYS A 136 -12.28 -5.58 9.52
N SER A 137 -11.38 -6.08 10.38
CA SER A 137 -11.33 -7.51 10.71
C SER A 137 -12.60 -7.86 11.48
N VAL A 138 -13.40 -8.79 10.96
CA VAL A 138 -14.70 -9.17 11.54
C VAL A 138 -14.48 -10.12 12.70
N ASP A 139 -13.64 -11.12 12.51
CA ASP A 139 -13.31 -12.17 13.48
C ASP A 139 -12.55 -11.64 14.71
N ARG A 140 -11.82 -10.53 14.57
CA ARG A 140 -11.08 -9.90 15.68
C ARG A 140 -11.66 -8.57 16.15
N ASN A 141 -12.67 -8.04 15.44
CA ASN A 141 -13.26 -6.74 15.70
C ASN A 141 -12.25 -5.57 15.71
N GLU A 142 -11.22 -5.61 14.85
CA GLU A 142 -10.15 -4.62 14.78
C GLU A 142 -10.25 -3.76 13.53
N ASN A 143 -9.82 -2.49 13.65
CA ASN A 143 -9.74 -1.57 12.53
C ASN A 143 -8.32 -1.49 12.01
N TRP A 144 -8.18 -1.54 10.70
CA TRP A 144 -6.91 -1.51 9.99
C TRP A 144 -6.95 -0.55 8.82
N VAL A 145 -5.78 -0.06 8.42
CA VAL A 145 -5.58 0.65 7.15
C VAL A 145 -4.33 0.08 6.49
N ALA A 146 -4.46 -0.27 5.22
CA ALA A 146 -3.31 -0.57 4.38
C ALA A 146 -3.09 0.60 3.42
N VAL A 147 -1.81 0.96 3.19
CA VAL A 147 -1.40 2.05 2.30
C VAL A 147 -0.26 1.55 1.42
N TRP A 148 -0.30 1.90 0.14
CA TRP A 148 0.77 1.70 -0.83
C TRP A 148 1.14 3.03 -1.44
N GLY A 149 2.42 3.24 -1.65
CA GLY A 149 2.91 4.46 -2.25
C GLY A 149 4.42 4.43 -2.47
N THR A 150 4.91 5.51 -3.00
CA THR A 150 6.34 5.74 -3.21
C THR A 150 6.79 6.92 -2.36
N GLU A 151 7.93 6.78 -1.69
CA GLU A 151 8.60 7.87 -0.99
C GLU A 151 9.90 8.22 -1.71
N THR A 152 10.16 9.51 -1.85
CA THR A 152 11.41 10.06 -2.35
C THR A 152 12.05 10.91 -1.27
N ASP A 153 13.18 10.45 -0.75
CA ASP A 153 13.97 11.12 0.28
C ASP A 153 15.15 11.84 -0.35
N THR A 154 15.37 13.09 0.05
CA THR A 154 16.57 13.84 -0.32
C THR A 154 17.37 14.15 0.95
N TYR A 155 18.65 13.78 0.97
CA TYR A 155 19.56 13.99 2.08
C TYR A 155 20.32 15.33 1.95
N ALA A 156 21.00 15.74 3.04
CA ALA A 156 21.72 17.00 3.07
C ALA A 156 22.89 17.10 2.06
N ASP A 157 23.44 15.95 1.63
CA ASP A 157 24.48 15.86 0.61
C ASP A 157 23.91 15.90 -0.83
N GLY A 158 22.60 16.03 -0.99
CA GLY A 158 21.89 16.03 -2.27
C GLY A 158 21.57 14.66 -2.82
N LYS A 159 21.98 13.57 -2.15
CA LYS A 159 21.62 12.21 -2.55
C LYS A 159 20.12 12.02 -2.42
N THR A 160 19.52 11.40 -3.43
CA THR A 160 18.10 11.06 -3.45
C THR A 160 17.92 9.55 -3.43
N GLU A 161 16.98 9.06 -2.59
CA GLU A 161 16.56 7.67 -2.56
C GLU A 161 15.06 7.58 -2.79
N LYS A 162 14.67 6.66 -3.66
CA LYS A 162 13.26 6.37 -3.95
C LYS A 162 12.94 4.96 -3.53
N ARG A 163 11.83 4.76 -2.80
CA ARG A 163 11.39 3.47 -2.28
C ARG A 163 9.90 3.29 -2.52
N GLU A 164 9.50 2.08 -2.86
CA GLU A 164 8.09 1.70 -2.81
C GLU A 164 7.78 1.22 -1.40
N LEU A 165 6.72 1.76 -0.80
CA LEU A 165 6.30 1.48 0.55
C LEU A 165 4.98 0.72 0.56
N HIS A 166 4.88 -0.24 1.47
CA HIS A 166 3.63 -0.84 1.88
C HIS A 166 3.56 -0.82 3.41
N GLU A 167 2.51 -0.20 3.93
CA GLU A 167 2.28 -0.09 5.36
C GLU A 167 0.93 -0.63 5.76
N ILE A 168 0.89 -1.28 6.92
CA ILE A 168 -0.34 -1.64 7.59
C ILE A 168 -0.39 -1.03 8.97
N TRP A 169 -1.52 -0.42 9.29
CA TRP A 169 -1.76 0.33 10.50
C TRP A 169 -2.97 -0.22 11.23
N ARG A 170 -2.89 -0.41 12.54
CA ARG A 170 -4.04 -0.76 13.36
C ARG A 170 -4.47 0.42 14.20
N ILE A 171 -5.80 0.62 14.25
CA ILE A 171 -6.46 1.63 15.07
C ILE A 171 -7.18 0.92 16.21
N ASN A 172 -6.84 1.25 17.45
CA ASN A 172 -7.41 0.67 18.65
C ASN A 172 -8.84 1.18 18.92
N LYS A 173 -9.47 0.67 19.98
CA LYS A 173 -10.82 1.05 20.40
C LYS A 173 -10.98 2.53 20.79
N ASP A 174 -9.87 3.20 21.14
CA ASP A 174 -9.85 4.61 21.52
C ASP A 174 -9.63 5.53 20.31
N GLY A 175 -9.63 4.97 19.09
CA GLY A 175 -9.40 5.69 17.83
C GLY A 175 -7.96 6.14 17.63
N LYS A 176 -6.99 5.48 18.29
CA LYS A 176 -5.57 5.78 18.21
C LYS A 176 -4.82 4.65 17.49
N VAL A 177 -3.76 5.02 16.79
CA VAL A 177 -2.84 4.06 16.17
C VAL A 177 -2.01 3.39 17.27
N ASP A 178 -2.11 2.05 17.39
CA ASP A 178 -1.36 1.26 18.36
C ASP A 178 -0.40 0.25 17.72
N PHE A 179 -0.43 0.11 16.40
CA PHE A 179 0.45 -0.77 15.64
C PHE A 179 0.71 -0.21 14.24
N MET A 180 1.96 -0.33 13.80
CA MET A 180 2.36 -0.10 12.41
C MET A 180 3.37 -1.14 12.00
N LYS A 181 3.26 -1.64 10.77
CA LYS A 181 4.32 -2.43 10.15
C LYS A 181 4.56 -1.92 8.74
N GLN A 182 5.81 -1.62 8.45
CA GLN A 182 6.27 -1.09 7.18
C GLN A 182 7.09 -2.14 6.44
N TYR A 183 6.90 -2.16 5.14
CA TYR A 183 7.73 -2.88 4.18
C TYR A 183 8.15 -1.91 3.09
N PHE A 184 9.33 -2.09 2.53
CA PHE A 184 9.73 -1.36 1.33
C PHE A 184 10.52 -2.27 0.38
N SER A 185 10.48 -1.95 -0.92
CA SER A 185 11.41 -2.48 -1.90
C SER A 185 12.75 -1.75 -1.80
N LYS A 186 13.82 -2.41 -2.25
CA LYS A 186 15.07 -1.69 -2.53
C LYS A 186 14.80 -0.63 -3.60
N PRO A 187 15.54 0.50 -3.58
CA PRO A 187 15.44 1.49 -4.64
C PRO A 187 15.58 0.80 -6.00
N VAL A 188 14.63 1.04 -6.89
CA VAL A 188 14.78 0.60 -8.28
C VAL A 188 15.85 1.49 -8.90
N ALA A 189 16.97 0.92 -9.35
CA ALA A 189 17.94 1.66 -10.15
C ALA A 189 17.22 2.12 -11.42
N GLU A 190 17.20 3.42 -11.68
CA GLU A 190 16.71 3.95 -12.94
C GLU A 190 17.58 3.37 -14.07
N GLN A 191 16.94 2.65 -15.01
CA GLN A 191 17.61 2.10 -16.19
C GLN A 191 17.78 3.17 -17.26
#